data_a20df8dfb29e420bfe74744cbe79714d
#
_entry.id   a20df8dfb29e420bfe74744cbe79714d
#
_cell.length_a   1.000
_cell.length_b   1.000
_cell.length_c   1.000
_cell.angle_alpha   90.00
_cell.angle_beta   90.00
_cell.angle_gamma   90.00
#
_symmetry.space_group_name_H-M   'P 1'
#
loop_
_entity.id
_entity.type
_entity.pdbx_description
1 polymer ?
#
loop_
_entity_poly.entity_id
_entity_poly.type
_entity_poly.pdbx_seq_one_letter_code
_entity_poly.pdbx_strand_id
1 'polypeptide(L)'
;MGESGEIVIRPGVDVWEHERKTAQALADAGFVVMFVKKSNEERVRTPDVVMGGVFWEMKSPVSSRLPKIQKTLRQAIHQSPNVIYDSQRIKHLNDKQILKELNKWATQLKSLKRLLFVNKKREVIVIK
;
A
#
# COMPACT_ATOMS: atom_id res chain seq x y z
N MET A 1 -19.45 15.56 0.34
CA MET A 1 -18.35 15.16 1.21
C MET A 1 -18.52 13.70 1.59
N GLY A 2 -17.49 12.92 1.39
CA GLY A 2 -17.47 11.53 1.84
C GLY A 2 -17.29 11.43 3.36
N GLU A 3 -17.75 10.35 3.91
CA GLU A 3 -17.50 10.06 5.32
C GLU A 3 -16.02 9.76 5.52
N SER A 4 -15.47 10.15 6.65
CA SER A 4 -14.14 9.74 7.07
C SER A 4 -14.16 8.24 7.36
N GLY A 5 -13.07 7.57 7.01
CA GLY A 5 -12.87 6.19 7.38
C GLY A 5 -12.32 6.05 8.79
N GLU A 6 -11.75 4.90 9.06
CA GLU A 6 -11.29 4.55 10.39
C GLU A 6 -10.02 3.72 10.30
N ILE A 7 -9.13 3.89 11.28
CA ILE A 7 -7.97 3.01 11.47
C ILE A 7 -8.24 2.14 12.69
N VAL A 8 -8.17 0.83 12.52
CA VAL A 8 -8.38 -0.14 13.60
C VAL A 8 -7.07 -0.85 13.90
N ILE A 9 -6.56 -0.67 15.11
CA ILE A 9 -5.35 -1.35 15.61
C ILE A 9 -5.71 -2.05 16.90
N ARG A 10 -5.73 -3.38 16.85
CA ARG A 10 -6.06 -4.19 18.03
C ARG A 10 -4.85 -4.30 18.96
N PRO A 11 -5.07 -4.59 20.26
CA PRO A 11 -3.96 -4.81 21.19
C PRO A 11 -3.01 -5.89 20.68
N GLY A 12 -1.72 -5.66 20.83
CA GLY A 12 -0.68 -6.59 20.41
C GLY A 12 -0.27 -6.50 18.95
N VAL A 13 -0.84 -5.56 18.20
CA VAL A 13 -0.47 -5.32 16.82
C VAL A 13 0.52 -4.16 16.74
N ASP A 14 1.73 -4.42 16.24
CA ASP A 14 2.76 -3.40 16.04
C ASP A 14 2.56 -2.75 14.69
N VAL A 15 2.56 -1.41 14.66
CA VAL A 15 2.40 -0.61 13.45
C VAL A 15 3.52 0.41 13.38
N TRP A 16 4.27 0.39 12.28
CA TRP A 16 5.31 1.38 12.01
C TRP A 16 4.67 2.73 11.70
N GLU A 17 5.40 3.81 11.98
CA GLU A 17 4.86 5.15 11.74
C GLU A 17 4.51 5.39 10.27
N HIS A 18 5.36 4.94 9.34
CA HIS A 18 5.07 5.11 7.91
C HIS A 18 3.83 4.30 7.47
N GLU A 19 3.57 3.15 8.11
CA GLU A 19 2.35 2.37 7.86
C GLU A 19 1.12 3.12 8.38
N ARG A 20 1.23 3.73 9.56
CA ARG A 20 0.15 4.54 10.14
C ARG A 20 -0.17 5.74 9.25
N LYS A 21 0.85 6.39 8.69
CA LYS A 21 0.66 7.52 7.77
C LYS A 21 -0.05 7.11 6.49
N THR A 22 0.28 5.94 5.95
CA THR A 22 -0.44 5.38 4.80
C THR A 22 -1.90 5.11 5.17
N ALA A 23 -2.13 4.47 6.31
CA ALA A 23 -3.49 4.17 6.79
C ALA A 23 -4.29 5.46 7.02
N GLN A 24 -3.66 6.53 7.51
CA GLN A 24 -4.33 7.80 7.73
C GLN A 24 -4.83 8.39 6.40
N ALA A 25 -4.01 8.34 5.35
CA ALA A 25 -4.43 8.80 4.03
C ALA A 25 -5.62 7.99 3.50
N LEU A 26 -5.61 6.69 3.71
CA LEU A 26 -6.70 5.81 3.32
C LEU A 26 -7.98 6.12 4.12
N ALA A 27 -7.85 6.30 5.43
CA ALA A 27 -8.98 6.65 6.28
C ALA A 27 -9.58 8.01 5.90
N ASP A 28 -8.74 8.99 5.60
CA ASP A 28 -9.19 10.31 5.14
C ASP A 28 -9.94 10.21 3.80
N ALA A 29 -9.63 9.21 3.00
CA ALA A 29 -10.34 8.94 1.74
C ALA A 29 -11.61 8.09 1.93
N GLY A 30 -11.95 7.73 3.17
CA GLY A 30 -13.18 6.99 3.49
C GLY A 30 -13.01 5.50 3.73
N PHE A 31 -11.80 4.97 3.70
CA PHE A 31 -11.58 3.53 3.93
C PHE A 31 -11.51 3.20 5.41
N VAL A 32 -12.02 2.03 5.77
CA VAL A 32 -11.80 1.44 7.09
C VAL A 32 -10.60 0.51 6.97
N VAL A 33 -9.51 0.84 7.66
CA VAL A 33 -8.23 0.14 7.57
C VAL A 33 -7.98 -0.61 8.86
N MET A 34 -7.98 -1.94 8.81
CA MET A 34 -7.70 -2.75 9.99
C MET A 34 -6.33 -3.42 9.82
N PHE A 35 -5.41 -3.13 10.74
CA PHE A 35 -4.10 -3.76 10.73
C PHE A 35 -4.20 -5.22 11.17
N VAL A 36 -3.49 -6.09 10.47
CA VAL A 36 -3.49 -7.53 10.72
C VAL A 36 -2.31 -7.89 11.62
N LYS A 37 -2.56 -8.74 12.62
CA LYS A 37 -1.49 -9.26 13.45
C LYS A 37 -0.64 -10.22 12.63
N LYS A 38 0.67 -9.95 12.58
CA LYS A 38 1.60 -10.79 11.82
C LYS A 38 1.72 -12.18 12.45
N SER A 39 1.82 -13.21 11.60
CA SER A 39 2.08 -14.56 12.04
C SER A 39 3.53 -14.70 12.50
N ASN A 40 3.73 -15.44 13.60
CA ASN A 40 5.07 -15.81 14.07
C ASN A 40 5.55 -17.11 13.46
N GLU A 41 4.71 -17.78 12.68
CA GLU A 41 5.07 -19.03 12.03
C GLU A 41 6.01 -18.78 10.86
N GLU A 42 7.06 -19.60 10.78
CA GLU A 42 8.00 -19.56 9.69
C GLU A 42 7.28 -19.88 8.37
N ARG A 43 7.61 -19.16 7.29
CA ARG A 43 7.04 -19.29 5.95
C ARG A 43 5.59 -18.83 5.80
N VAL A 44 4.93 -18.37 6.86
CA VAL A 44 3.61 -17.77 6.73
C VAL A 44 3.78 -16.30 6.38
N ARG A 45 3.27 -15.92 5.21
CA ARG A 45 3.30 -14.54 4.74
C ARG A 45 1.97 -13.88 5.12
N THR A 46 2.06 -12.80 5.89
CA THR A 46 0.88 -12.10 6.39
C THR A 46 0.79 -10.73 5.75
N PRO A 47 -0.31 -10.42 5.03
CA PRO A 47 -0.56 -9.07 4.53
C PRO A 47 -0.67 -8.07 5.68
N ASP A 48 -0.53 -6.78 5.36
CA ASP A 48 -0.47 -5.74 6.39
C ASP A 48 -1.84 -5.35 6.94
N VAL A 49 -2.85 -5.22 6.07
CA VAL A 49 -4.17 -4.71 6.47
C VAL A 49 -5.31 -5.43 5.76
N VAL A 50 -6.52 -5.27 6.34
CA VAL A 50 -7.79 -5.63 5.71
C VAL A 50 -8.55 -4.35 5.43
N MET A 51 -9.05 -4.22 4.20
CA MET A 51 -9.97 -3.15 3.80
C MET A 51 -11.01 -3.73 2.86
N GLY A 52 -12.29 -3.42 3.09
CA GLY A 52 -13.37 -3.91 2.23
C GLY A 52 -13.47 -5.44 2.16
N GLY A 53 -13.11 -6.12 3.25
CA GLY A 53 -13.12 -7.58 3.30
C GLY A 53 -11.97 -8.27 2.56
N VAL A 54 -10.98 -7.52 2.12
CA VAL A 54 -9.85 -8.02 1.32
C VAL A 54 -8.53 -7.69 2.02
N PHE A 55 -7.57 -8.60 1.95
CA PHE A 55 -6.22 -8.38 2.47
C PHE A 55 -5.40 -7.54 1.51
N TRP A 56 -4.61 -6.62 2.04
CA TRP A 56 -3.74 -5.73 1.28
C TRP A 56 -2.34 -5.71 1.85
N GLU A 57 -1.36 -5.66 0.95
CA GLU A 57 0.04 -5.44 1.32
C GLU A 57 0.37 -3.96 1.14
N MET A 58 0.98 -3.34 2.14
CA MET A 58 1.43 -1.95 2.09
C MET A 58 2.90 -1.88 1.73
N LYS A 59 3.24 -1.01 0.78
CA LYS A 59 4.63 -0.72 0.43
C LYS A 59 4.85 0.78 0.45
N SER A 60 5.87 1.22 1.20
CA SER A 60 6.28 2.62 1.28
C SER A 60 7.80 2.68 1.09
N PRO A 61 8.29 2.42 -0.13
CA PRO A 61 9.72 2.33 -0.39
C PRO A 61 10.42 3.68 -0.31
N VAL A 62 11.72 3.66 -0.07
CA VAL A 62 12.56 4.83 0.06
C VAL A 62 13.32 5.12 -1.24
N SER A 63 13.59 4.11 -2.04
CA SER A 63 14.41 4.24 -3.24
C SER A 63 13.84 5.23 -4.26
N SER A 64 14.70 6.10 -4.78
CA SER A 64 14.36 7.07 -5.81
C SER A 64 14.67 6.55 -7.21
N ARG A 65 14.83 5.25 -7.40
CA ARG A 65 15.16 4.64 -8.69
C ARG A 65 13.91 4.03 -9.31
N LEU A 66 13.56 4.45 -10.51
CA LEU A 66 12.38 3.94 -11.23
C LEU A 66 12.31 2.41 -11.31
N PRO A 67 13.42 1.67 -11.62
CA PRO A 67 13.35 0.21 -11.68
C PRO A 67 12.95 -0.45 -10.37
N LYS A 68 13.13 0.22 -9.24
CA LYS A 68 12.73 -0.31 -7.94
C LYS A 68 11.22 -0.40 -7.76
N ILE A 69 10.46 0.36 -8.53
CA ILE A 69 9.00 0.32 -8.47
C ILE A 69 8.52 -1.06 -8.92
N GLN A 70 9.02 -1.58 -10.03
CA GLN A 70 8.70 -2.93 -10.49
C GLN A 70 9.08 -3.97 -9.45
N LYS A 71 10.30 -3.88 -8.92
CA LYS A 71 10.79 -4.83 -7.92
C LYS A 71 9.91 -4.83 -6.67
N THR A 72 9.52 -3.65 -6.20
CA THR A 72 8.64 -3.51 -5.03
C THR A 72 7.28 -4.17 -5.28
N LEU A 73 6.68 -3.93 -6.45
CA LEU A 73 5.40 -4.56 -6.79
C LEU A 73 5.53 -6.08 -6.88
N ARG A 74 6.59 -6.60 -7.48
CA ARG A 74 6.82 -8.04 -7.56
C ARG A 74 6.99 -8.69 -6.18
N GLN A 75 7.65 -7.99 -5.26
CA GLN A 75 7.77 -8.46 -3.88
C GLN A 75 6.42 -8.42 -3.16
N ALA A 76 5.66 -7.33 -3.37
CA ALA A 76 4.38 -7.14 -2.70
C ALA A 76 3.37 -8.24 -3.05
N ILE A 77 3.29 -8.65 -4.31
CA ILE A 77 2.33 -9.66 -4.75
C ILE A 77 2.59 -11.05 -4.13
N HIS A 78 3.76 -11.30 -3.58
CA HIS A 78 4.02 -12.52 -2.81
C HIS A 78 3.30 -12.51 -1.45
N GLN A 79 2.95 -11.32 -0.95
CA GLN A 79 2.22 -11.16 0.30
C GLN A 79 0.72 -11.07 0.06
N SER A 80 0.31 -10.35 -0.98
CA SER A 80 -1.08 -10.18 -1.36
C SER A 80 -1.15 -9.73 -2.82
N PRO A 81 -2.15 -10.18 -3.59
CA PRO A 81 -2.40 -9.66 -4.93
C PRO A 81 -2.98 -8.24 -4.91
N ASN A 82 -3.29 -7.72 -3.73
CA ASN A 82 -3.84 -6.38 -3.55
C ASN A 82 -2.81 -5.53 -2.84
N VAL A 83 -2.37 -4.45 -3.48
CA VAL A 83 -1.22 -3.67 -3.03
C VAL A 83 -1.60 -2.20 -2.87
N ILE A 84 -1.12 -1.61 -1.79
CA ILE A 84 -1.15 -0.17 -1.53
C ILE A 84 0.28 0.33 -1.63
N TYR A 85 0.54 1.21 -2.60
CA TYR A 85 1.85 1.79 -2.84
C TYR A 85 1.84 3.26 -2.42
N ASP A 86 2.70 3.61 -1.46
CA ASP A 86 2.79 4.96 -0.91
C ASP A 86 4.13 5.58 -1.27
N SER A 87 4.12 6.77 -1.88
CA SER A 87 5.32 7.47 -2.32
C SER A 87 5.89 8.45 -1.27
N GLN A 88 5.35 8.48 -0.06
CA GLN A 88 5.72 9.48 0.95
C GLN A 88 7.21 9.56 1.26
N ARG A 89 7.93 8.44 1.17
CA ARG A 89 9.35 8.37 1.52
C ARG A 89 10.29 8.49 0.32
N ILE A 90 9.76 8.57 -0.89
CA ILE A 90 10.56 8.72 -2.11
C ILE A 90 10.85 10.21 -2.33
N LYS A 91 12.13 10.61 -2.28
CA LYS A 91 12.51 12.03 -2.29
C LYS A 91 12.76 12.61 -3.69
N HIS A 92 13.32 11.84 -4.61
CA HIS A 92 13.84 12.36 -5.87
C HIS A 92 13.04 11.93 -7.12
N LEU A 93 11.88 11.34 -6.92
CA LEU A 93 10.92 11.08 -7.99
C LEU A 93 9.63 11.79 -7.63
N ASN A 94 9.03 12.47 -8.62
CA ASN A 94 7.73 13.10 -8.39
C ASN A 94 6.60 12.08 -8.61
N ASP A 95 5.41 12.41 -8.12
CA ASP A 95 4.27 11.51 -8.21
C ASP A 95 3.86 11.21 -9.64
N LYS A 96 4.06 12.13 -10.57
CA LYS A 96 3.74 11.92 -11.98
C LYS A 96 4.58 10.80 -12.58
N GLN A 97 5.88 10.79 -12.28
CA GLN A 97 6.79 9.72 -12.73
C GLN A 97 6.43 8.38 -12.11
N ILE A 98 6.13 8.39 -10.82
CA ILE A 98 5.75 7.18 -10.08
C ILE A 98 4.43 6.61 -10.62
N LEU A 99 3.43 7.47 -10.80
CA LEU A 99 2.12 7.07 -11.34
C LEU A 99 2.26 6.40 -12.72
N LYS A 100 3.09 6.97 -13.58
CA LYS A 100 3.35 6.42 -14.91
C LYS A 100 3.92 4.99 -14.83
N GLU A 101 4.89 4.78 -13.94
CA GLU A 101 5.49 3.47 -13.74
C GLU A 101 4.50 2.48 -13.14
N LEU A 102 3.71 2.90 -12.14
CA LEU A 102 2.71 2.05 -11.53
C LEU A 102 1.66 1.60 -12.55
N ASN A 103 1.19 2.50 -13.40
CA ASN A 103 0.23 2.16 -14.46
C ASN A 103 0.82 1.15 -15.45
N LYS A 104 2.08 1.33 -15.82
CA LYS A 104 2.78 0.42 -16.73
C LYS A 104 2.82 -1.00 -16.15
N TRP A 105 3.26 -1.14 -14.91
CA TRP A 105 3.41 -2.46 -14.29
C TRP A 105 2.08 -3.07 -13.88
N ALA A 106 1.08 -2.26 -13.53
CA ALA A 106 -0.27 -2.75 -13.26
C ALA A 106 -0.85 -3.49 -14.46
N THR A 107 -0.56 -3.01 -15.66
CA THR A 107 -1.00 -3.66 -16.90
C THR A 107 -0.24 -4.97 -17.15
N GLN A 108 1.05 -5.00 -16.84
CA GLN A 108 1.91 -6.15 -17.17
C GLN A 108 1.90 -7.25 -16.10
N LEU A 109 1.73 -6.88 -14.83
CA LEU A 109 1.74 -7.86 -13.73
C LEU A 109 0.34 -8.42 -13.51
N LYS A 110 0.06 -9.55 -14.14
CA LYS A 110 -1.28 -10.17 -14.09
C LYS A 110 -1.66 -10.68 -12.71
N SER A 111 -0.67 -11.03 -11.89
CA SER A 111 -0.91 -11.47 -10.51
C SER A 111 -1.32 -10.33 -9.58
N LEU A 112 -1.09 -9.09 -10.01
CA LEU A 112 -1.53 -7.90 -9.28
C LEU A 112 -3.01 -7.68 -9.61
N LYS A 113 -3.88 -7.85 -8.62
CA LYS A 113 -5.33 -7.76 -8.82
C LYS A 113 -5.88 -6.37 -8.55
N ARG A 114 -5.36 -5.69 -7.52
CA ARG A 114 -5.76 -4.34 -7.15
C ARG A 114 -4.53 -3.54 -6.76
N LEU A 115 -4.52 -2.28 -7.15
CA LEU A 115 -3.42 -1.36 -6.79
C LEU A 115 -3.98 0.01 -6.47
N LEU A 116 -3.74 0.45 -5.24
CA LEU A 116 -4.01 1.81 -4.80
C LEU A 116 -2.68 2.55 -4.67
N PHE A 117 -2.64 3.79 -5.16
CA PHE A 117 -1.50 4.66 -5.04
C PHE A 117 -1.84 5.81 -4.09
N VAL A 118 -1.10 5.89 -2.98
CA VAL A 118 -1.18 7.02 -2.04
C VAL A 118 -0.03 7.95 -2.39
N ASN A 119 -0.34 9.13 -2.90
CA ASN A 119 0.66 10.07 -3.38
C ASN A 119 1.19 10.98 -2.27
N LYS A 120 2.14 11.87 -2.60
CA LYS A 120 2.74 12.79 -1.62
C LYS A 120 1.76 13.84 -1.12
N LYS A 121 0.72 14.15 -1.88
CA LYS A 121 -0.38 15.01 -1.46
C LYS A 121 -1.40 14.27 -0.60
N ARG A 122 -1.15 13.01 -0.32
CA ARG A 122 -1.99 12.11 0.48
C ARG A 122 -3.34 11.81 -0.16
N GLU A 123 -3.42 11.92 -1.48
CA GLU A 123 -4.57 11.49 -2.24
C GLU A 123 -4.47 9.98 -2.54
N VAL A 124 -5.60 9.31 -2.60
CA VAL A 124 -5.67 7.88 -2.93
C VAL A 124 -6.16 7.74 -4.36
N ILE A 125 -5.33 7.14 -5.20
CA ILE A 125 -5.61 6.95 -6.62
C ILE A 125 -5.78 5.46 -6.88
N VAL A 126 -6.91 5.08 -7.47
CA VAL A 126 -7.17 3.70 -7.86
C VAL A 126 -6.53 3.46 -9.22
N ILE A 127 -5.51 2.61 -9.26
CA ILE A 127 -4.83 2.26 -10.51
C ILE A 127 -5.44 0.99 -11.12
N LYS A 128 -5.77 0.03 -10.26
CA LYS A 128 -6.28 -1.25 -10.74
C LYS A 128 -7.32 -1.84 -9.78
#